data_116a401b27fef9fdb93cbb95d648c58f
#
_entry.id   116a401b27fef9fdb93cbb95d648c58f
#
_cell.length_a   1.000
_cell.length_b   1.000
_cell.length_c   1.000
_cell.angle_alpha   90.00
_cell.angle_beta   90.00
_cell.angle_gamma   90.00
#
_symmetry.space_group_name_H-M   'P 1'
#
loop_
_entity.id
_entity.type
_entity.pdbx_description
1 polymer ?
#
loop_
_entity_poly.entity_id
_entity_poly.type
_entity_poly.pdbx_seq_one_letter_code
_entity_poly.pdbx_strand_id
1 'polypeptide(L)'
;MKNLNLSKLILKIALVVTIVLSSMQEVKAQFDVGADIMSRYVWRGAGYSNGPSIQPYMSYASGDFEIGFWGAYANDGQVDELDLYASYGIGPVGLTLTNYVFPDNMTPGTVAPVEYWASEGGWEGTIGLELGPIALTYATFFDAGSNYIAAGTSLGDVDLTIGLGDDFYTTDGDMGLMEISLGYGKDIMITEDFSLPASGSLIYNPDADQMYLVFGISL
;
A
#
# COMPACT_ATOMS: atom_id res chain seq x y z
N MET A 1 -26.76 22.76 24.43
CA MET A 1 -25.42 22.43 23.91
C MET A 1 -24.50 22.31 25.13
N LYS A 2 -23.96 21.10 25.40
CA LYS A 2 -23.03 20.92 26.55
C LYS A 2 -21.70 21.60 26.16
N ASN A 3 -21.28 22.61 26.89
CA ASN A 3 -19.98 23.24 26.71
C ASN A 3 -18.88 22.20 26.87
N LEU A 4 -18.20 21.87 25.81
CA LEU A 4 -17.02 20.99 25.84
C LEU A 4 -15.96 21.75 26.66
N ASN A 5 -15.61 21.21 27.83
CA ASN A 5 -14.60 21.82 28.67
C ASN A 5 -13.23 21.53 28.10
N LEU A 6 -12.72 22.47 27.28
CA LEU A 6 -11.48 22.34 26.51
C LEU A 6 -10.28 21.92 27.39
N SER A 7 -10.22 22.42 28.63
CA SER A 7 -9.15 22.04 29.57
C SER A 7 -9.19 20.56 29.97
N LYS A 8 -10.39 19.97 30.11
CA LYS A 8 -10.55 18.54 30.40
C LYS A 8 -10.24 17.68 29.20
N LEU A 9 -10.51 18.17 27.98
CA LEU A 9 -10.14 17.48 26.74
C LEU A 9 -8.61 17.47 26.56
N ILE A 10 -7.95 18.61 26.73
CA ILE A 10 -6.50 18.75 26.70
C ILE A 10 -5.84 17.83 27.73
N LEU A 11 -6.36 17.79 28.96
CA LEU A 11 -5.81 16.92 30.01
C LEU A 11 -5.95 15.44 29.67
N LYS A 12 -7.06 15.01 29.05
CA LYS A 12 -7.25 13.63 28.59
C LYS A 12 -6.29 13.28 27.46
N ILE A 13 -6.13 14.18 26.47
CA ILE A 13 -5.17 14.00 25.37
C ILE A 13 -3.74 13.93 25.92
N ALA A 14 -3.35 14.83 26.82
CA ALA A 14 -2.05 14.81 27.45
C ALA A 14 -1.81 13.52 28.26
N LEU A 15 -2.81 13.01 28.96
CA LEU A 15 -2.73 11.74 29.70
C LEU A 15 -2.54 10.55 28.75
N VAL A 16 -3.29 10.48 27.65
CA VAL A 16 -3.14 9.43 26.64
C VAL A 16 -1.75 9.48 25.99
N VAL A 17 -1.30 10.68 25.61
CA VAL A 17 0.05 10.89 25.04
C VAL A 17 1.12 10.47 26.06
N THR A 18 0.97 10.80 27.34
CA THR A 18 1.93 10.39 28.38
C THR A 18 1.94 8.88 28.58
N ILE A 19 0.79 8.20 28.55
CA ILE A 19 0.71 6.73 28.65
C ILE A 19 1.38 6.08 27.45
N VAL A 20 1.13 6.58 26.23
CA VAL A 20 1.78 6.10 25.00
C VAL A 20 3.30 6.29 25.06
N LEU A 21 3.77 7.47 25.50
CA LEU A 21 5.20 7.75 25.63
C LEU A 21 5.89 6.93 26.73
N SER A 22 5.18 6.59 27.81
CA SER A 22 5.75 5.79 28.92
C SER A 22 5.79 4.28 28.64
N SER A 23 5.04 3.80 27.67
CA SER A 23 5.11 2.40 27.21
C SER A 23 6.24 2.14 26.18
N MET A 24 6.94 3.17 25.76
CA MET A 24 8.08 3.05 24.85
C MET A 24 9.29 2.46 25.61
N GLN A 25 9.37 1.13 25.70
CA GLN A 25 10.62 0.43 25.94
C GLN A 25 11.56 0.76 24.77
N GLU A 26 12.89 0.57 24.93
CA GLU A 26 13.89 0.88 23.89
C GLU A 26 13.50 0.28 22.52
N VAL A 27 12.67 0.99 21.81
CA VAL A 27 12.28 0.64 20.45
C VAL A 27 13.37 1.17 19.55
N LYS A 28 14.08 0.28 18.89
CA LYS A 28 15.03 0.68 17.85
C LYS A 28 14.20 1.24 16.70
N ALA A 29 14.27 2.54 16.52
CA ALA A 29 13.73 3.19 15.34
C ALA A 29 14.55 2.77 14.12
N GLN A 30 13.86 2.37 13.05
CA GLN A 30 14.50 1.93 11.82
C GLN A 30 13.96 2.75 10.66
N PHE A 31 14.89 3.29 9.86
CA PHE A 31 14.59 3.80 8.53
C PHE A 31 14.77 2.70 7.51
N ASP A 32 13.85 2.59 6.59
CA ASP A 32 13.93 1.76 5.40
C ASP A 32 13.76 2.64 4.17
N VAL A 33 14.58 2.43 3.13
CA VAL A 33 14.55 3.19 1.89
C VAL A 33 14.98 2.29 0.75
N GLY A 34 14.24 2.32 -0.34
CA GLY A 34 14.54 1.52 -1.51
C GLY A 34 13.72 1.94 -2.72
N ALA A 35 13.82 1.14 -3.77
CA ALA A 35 13.00 1.28 -4.95
C ALA A 35 12.84 -0.06 -5.66
N ASP A 36 11.62 -0.36 -6.11
CA ASP A 36 11.37 -1.47 -7.01
C ASP A 36 11.38 -0.99 -8.46
N ILE A 37 12.01 -1.76 -9.34
CA ILE A 37 11.96 -1.56 -10.78
C ILE A 37 11.10 -2.69 -11.33
N MET A 38 9.88 -2.34 -11.75
CA MET A 38 8.88 -3.30 -12.20
C MET A 38 8.67 -3.21 -13.71
N SER A 39 8.40 -4.33 -14.36
CA SER A 39 8.10 -4.36 -15.80
C SER A 39 6.80 -3.65 -16.16
N ARG A 40 5.89 -3.52 -15.19
CA ARG A 40 4.67 -2.72 -15.21
C ARG A 40 4.12 -2.57 -13.80
N TYR A 41 3.25 -1.58 -13.61
CA TYR A 41 2.50 -1.41 -12.38
C TYR A 41 1.13 -2.08 -12.49
N VAL A 42 0.89 -3.06 -11.62
CA VAL A 42 -0.41 -3.72 -11.43
C VAL A 42 -0.73 -3.68 -9.94
N TRP A 43 -1.91 -3.17 -9.59
CA TRP A 43 -2.37 -3.07 -8.22
C TRP A 43 -3.76 -3.70 -8.09
N ARG A 44 -3.90 -4.65 -7.15
CA ARG A 44 -5.18 -5.36 -6.88
C ARG A 44 -5.83 -5.89 -8.16
N GLY A 45 -5.06 -6.54 -9.05
CA GLY A 45 -5.56 -7.09 -10.31
C GLY A 45 -5.78 -6.08 -11.44
N ALA A 46 -5.66 -4.79 -11.20
CA ALA A 46 -5.80 -3.75 -12.21
C ALA A 46 -4.43 -3.24 -12.71
N GLY A 47 -4.25 -3.14 -14.03
CA GLY A 47 -3.03 -2.62 -14.64
C GLY A 47 -3.04 -1.10 -14.78
N TYR A 48 -2.09 -0.42 -14.14
CA TYR A 48 -1.95 1.04 -14.17
C TYR A 48 -0.91 1.54 -15.15
N SER A 49 0.01 0.67 -15.61
CA SER A 49 0.93 1.02 -16.71
C SER A 49 1.11 -0.13 -17.70
N ASN A 50 1.46 0.20 -18.93
CA ASN A 50 1.86 -0.76 -19.95
C ASN A 50 3.38 -0.88 -20.07
N GLY A 51 4.11 0.11 -19.54
CA GLY A 51 5.55 0.17 -19.54
C GLY A 51 6.16 -0.03 -18.15
N PRO A 52 7.50 -0.12 -18.07
CA PRO A 52 8.20 -0.21 -16.80
C PRO A 52 7.93 0.97 -15.88
N SER A 53 7.85 0.68 -14.57
CA SER A 53 7.70 1.67 -13.51
C SER A 53 8.85 1.57 -12.50
N ILE A 54 9.21 2.71 -11.92
CA ILE A 54 10.07 2.82 -10.74
C ILE A 54 9.17 3.14 -9.56
N GLN A 55 9.29 2.36 -8.49
CA GLN A 55 8.43 2.43 -7.32
C GLN A 55 9.28 2.69 -6.07
N PRO A 56 9.67 3.96 -5.81
CA PRO A 56 10.47 4.32 -4.64
C PRO A 56 9.63 4.28 -3.37
N TYR A 57 10.28 3.94 -2.26
CA TYR A 57 9.68 3.98 -0.94
C TYR A 57 10.66 4.46 0.13
N MET A 58 10.11 5.02 1.19
CA MET A 58 10.82 5.28 2.42
C MET A 58 9.86 5.12 3.59
N SER A 59 10.31 4.45 4.66
CA SER A 59 9.55 4.35 5.89
C SER A 59 10.39 4.60 7.12
N TYR A 60 9.70 4.90 8.21
CA TYR A 60 10.23 4.99 9.56
C TYR A 60 9.35 4.17 10.48
N ALA A 61 9.90 3.12 11.06
CA ALA A 61 9.23 2.25 12.00
C ALA A 61 9.74 2.46 13.44
N SER A 62 8.84 2.41 14.39
CA SER A 62 9.14 2.51 15.84
C SER A 62 8.13 1.66 16.62
N GLY A 63 8.55 0.47 17.05
CA GLY A 63 7.66 -0.52 17.65
C GLY A 63 6.63 -1.01 16.66
N ASP A 64 5.36 -0.93 17.08
CA ASP A 64 4.23 -1.35 16.25
C ASP A 64 3.74 -0.25 15.29
N PHE A 65 4.36 0.94 15.32
CA PHE A 65 4.00 2.08 14.47
C PHE A 65 4.96 2.24 13.31
N GLU A 66 4.43 2.49 12.13
CA GLU A 66 5.19 2.86 10.93
C GLU A 66 4.53 4.03 10.22
N ILE A 67 5.33 4.91 9.65
CA ILE A 67 4.91 5.96 8.73
C ILE A 67 5.85 5.97 7.52
N GLY A 68 5.31 6.18 6.34
CA GLY A 68 6.14 6.19 5.15
C GLY A 68 5.46 6.80 3.94
N PHE A 69 6.18 6.75 2.84
CA PHE A 69 5.64 6.99 1.52
C PHE A 69 6.05 5.87 0.56
N TRP A 70 5.22 5.67 -0.44
CA TRP A 70 5.48 4.86 -1.60
C TRP A 70 5.05 5.64 -2.84
N GLY A 71 5.67 5.36 -3.98
CA GLY A 71 5.26 6.00 -5.23
C GLY A 71 5.42 5.07 -6.42
N ALA A 72 4.79 5.43 -7.55
CA ALA A 72 4.91 4.73 -8.82
C ALA A 72 5.02 5.72 -9.98
N TYR A 73 6.11 5.61 -10.73
CA TYR A 73 6.40 6.46 -11.87
C TYR A 73 6.64 5.60 -13.11
N ALA A 74 5.67 5.55 -14.03
CA ALA A 74 5.78 4.75 -15.23
C ALA A 74 6.40 5.54 -16.39
N ASN A 75 7.24 4.86 -17.19
CA ASN A 75 7.92 5.48 -18.32
C ASN A 75 6.99 5.81 -19.50
N ASP A 76 5.80 5.26 -19.53
CA ASP A 76 4.76 5.55 -20.54
C ASP A 76 3.87 6.74 -20.16
N GLY A 77 4.08 7.32 -18.96
CA GLY A 77 3.34 8.47 -18.44
C GLY A 77 1.89 8.16 -18.06
N GLN A 78 1.53 6.87 -17.91
CA GLN A 78 0.17 6.48 -17.52
C GLN A 78 -0.06 6.60 -16.01
N VAL A 79 0.99 6.54 -15.19
CA VAL A 79 0.92 6.69 -13.75
C VAL A 79 2.02 7.61 -13.23
N ASP A 80 1.63 8.52 -12.37
CA ASP A 80 2.45 9.35 -11.50
C ASP A 80 1.73 9.38 -10.15
N GLU A 81 2.20 8.60 -9.18
CA GLU A 81 1.52 8.32 -7.92
C GLU A 81 2.48 8.49 -6.75
N LEU A 82 1.99 9.09 -5.68
CA LEU A 82 2.67 9.20 -4.40
C LEU A 82 1.68 8.94 -3.27
N ASP A 83 1.93 7.92 -2.48
CA ASP A 83 1.10 7.52 -1.36
C ASP A 83 1.79 7.85 -0.04
N LEU A 84 1.07 8.50 0.86
CA LEU A 84 1.49 8.71 2.23
C LEU A 84 0.70 7.76 3.13
N TYR A 85 1.38 7.01 3.97
CA TYR A 85 0.70 6.06 4.84
C TYR A 85 1.20 6.11 6.28
N ALA A 86 0.32 5.67 7.18
CA ALA A 86 0.65 5.37 8.56
C ALA A 86 0.00 4.05 8.96
N SER A 87 0.74 3.17 9.62
CA SER A 87 0.25 1.88 10.08
C SER A 87 0.54 1.61 11.55
N TYR A 88 -0.26 0.75 12.14
CA TYR A 88 -0.11 0.31 13.51
C TYR A 88 -0.48 -1.18 13.68
N GLY A 89 0.42 -1.96 14.27
CA GLY A 89 0.22 -3.39 14.55
C GLY A 89 -0.39 -3.63 15.92
N ILE A 90 -1.36 -4.56 16.02
CA ILE A 90 -1.95 -5.01 17.29
C ILE A 90 -2.01 -6.54 17.27
N GLY A 91 -0.96 -7.20 17.71
CA GLY A 91 -0.86 -8.66 17.60
C GLY A 91 -0.97 -9.12 16.14
N PRO A 92 -1.98 -9.95 15.77
CA PRO A 92 -2.14 -10.40 14.39
C PRO A 92 -2.87 -9.40 13.48
N VAL A 93 -3.28 -8.24 14.00
CA VAL A 93 -4.05 -7.23 13.27
C VAL A 93 -3.15 -6.06 12.90
N GLY A 94 -3.11 -5.70 11.62
CA GLY A 94 -2.53 -4.47 11.10
C GLY A 94 -3.62 -3.48 10.72
N LEU A 95 -3.43 -2.21 11.07
CA LEU A 95 -4.29 -1.10 10.69
C LEU A 95 -3.46 -0.12 9.87
N THR A 96 -3.91 0.24 8.68
CA THR A 96 -3.21 1.22 7.83
C THR A 96 -4.17 2.28 7.35
N LEU A 97 -3.71 3.52 7.35
CA LEU A 97 -4.37 4.66 6.72
C LEU A 97 -3.46 5.15 5.61
N THR A 98 -3.96 5.17 4.38
CA THR A 98 -3.21 5.61 3.21
C THR A 98 -3.92 6.79 2.55
N ASN A 99 -3.16 7.80 2.17
CA ASN A 99 -3.60 8.87 1.29
C ASN A 99 -2.94 8.69 -0.08
N TYR A 100 -3.74 8.37 -1.07
CA TYR A 100 -3.32 8.25 -2.47
C TYR A 100 -3.30 9.63 -3.11
N VAL A 101 -2.17 9.99 -3.71
CA VAL A 101 -1.97 11.28 -4.37
C VAL A 101 -1.55 11.02 -5.80
N PHE A 102 -2.39 11.44 -6.75
CA PHE A 102 -2.05 11.45 -8.17
C PHE A 102 -1.75 12.91 -8.56
N PRO A 103 -0.45 13.31 -8.64
CA PRO A 103 -0.12 14.64 -9.11
C PRO A 103 -0.70 14.83 -10.51
N ASP A 104 -1.48 15.87 -10.69
CA ASP A 104 -2.11 16.19 -11.98
C ASP A 104 -1.10 16.06 -13.11
N ASN A 105 -1.54 15.45 -14.22
CA ASN A 105 -0.80 15.31 -15.46
C ASN A 105 -0.11 16.64 -15.79
N MET A 106 1.15 16.75 -15.42
CA MET A 106 1.92 17.98 -15.66
C MET A 106 2.04 18.16 -17.15
N THR A 107 1.28 19.10 -17.68
CA THR A 107 1.57 19.59 -19.02
C THR A 107 3.03 20.01 -19.04
N PRO A 108 3.90 19.45 -19.91
CA PRO A 108 5.31 19.76 -19.93
C PRO A 108 5.54 21.27 -19.93
N GLY A 109 6.25 21.78 -18.93
CA GLY A 109 6.54 23.21 -18.77
C GLY A 109 5.61 23.97 -17.81
N THR A 110 4.61 23.33 -17.21
CA THR A 110 3.83 23.93 -16.13
C THR A 110 4.25 23.32 -14.79
N VAL A 111 4.74 24.13 -13.87
CA VAL A 111 4.92 23.75 -12.47
C VAL A 111 3.66 24.19 -11.74
N ALA A 112 2.64 23.33 -11.71
CA ALA A 112 1.52 23.54 -10.82
C ALA A 112 1.95 23.18 -9.38
N PRO A 113 1.54 23.93 -8.35
CA PRO A 113 1.73 23.49 -6.97
C PRO A 113 0.96 22.18 -6.78
N VAL A 114 1.64 21.12 -6.35
CA VAL A 114 0.99 19.84 -6.00
C VAL A 114 0.21 20.07 -4.71
N GLU A 115 -1.11 19.97 -4.79
CA GLU A 115 -1.98 20.00 -3.61
C GLU A 115 -2.07 18.59 -3.01
N TYR A 116 -1.06 18.17 -2.27
CA TYR A 116 -0.92 16.83 -1.69
C TYR A 116 -2.11 16.37 -0.84
N TRP A 117 -2.94 17.28 -0.36
CA TRP A 117 -4.05 16.97 0.54
C TRP A 117 -5.44 17.04 -0.11
N ALA A 118 -5.51 17.49 -1.35
CA ALA A 118 -6.74 17.67 -2.12
C ALA A 118 -6.74 16.91 -3.44
N SER A 119 -5.87 15.90 -3.56
CA SER A 119 -5.78 15.10 -4.78
C SER A 119 -6.98 14.18 -4.96
N GLU A 120 -7.28 13.82 -6.20
CA GLU A 120 -8.40 12.95 -6.57
C GLU A 120 -8.27 11.49 -6.07
N GLY A 121 -7.12 11.11 -5.45
CA GLY A 121 -6.85 9.75 -5.02
C GLY A 121 -7.60 9.27 -3.78
N GLY A 122 -7.89 10.16 -2.84
CA GLY A 122 -8.66 9.85 -1.65
C GLY A 122 -7.91 9.15 -0.51
N TRP A 123 -8.64 8.89 0.57
CA TRP A 123 -8.16 8.21 1.76
C TRP A 123 -8.71 6.78 1.86
N GLU A 124 -7.83 5.82 2.10
CA GLU A 124 -8.18 4.42 2.35
C GLU A 124 -7.82 4.00 3.76
N GLY A 125 -8.74 3.28 4.41
CA GLY A 125 -8.48 2.52 5.63
C GLY A 125 -8.34 1.04 5.30
N THR A 126 -7.25 0.42 5.76
CA THR A 126 -7.00 -1.01 5.56
C THR A 126 -6.87 -1.73 6.89
N ILE A 127 -7.48 -2.90 6.99
CA ILE A 127 -7.33 -3.86 8.09
C ILE A 127 -6.72 -5.14 7.52
N GLY A 128 -5.54 -5.51 8.01
CA GLY A 128 -4.90 -6.79 7.77
C GLY A 128 -5.07 -7.72 8.96
N LEU A 129 -5.21 -9.02 8.72
CA LEU A 129 -5.30 -10.05 9.76
C LEU A 129 -4.48 -11.28 9.36
N GLU A 130 -3.48 -11.61 10.19
CA GLU A 130 -2.61 -12.77 10.02
C GLU A 130 -3.13 -13.97 10.82
N LEU A 131 -3.54 -15.05 10.14
CA LEU A 131 -4.06 -16.29 10.73
C LEU A 131 -3.16 -17.48 10.35
N GLY A 132 -1.99 -17.57 10.97
CA GLY A 132 -1.00 -18.59 10.61
C GLY A 132 -0.52 -18.39 9.17
N PRO A 133 -0.76 -19.34 8.24
CA PRO A 133 -0.33 -19.20 6.85
C PRO A 133 -1.27 -18.34 6.00
N ILE A 134 -2.39 -17.88 6.54
CA ILE A 134 -3.41 -17.13 5.80
C ILE A 134 -3.37 -15.67 6.23
N ALA A 135 -3.23 -14.78 5.26
CA ALA A 135 -3.42 -13.34 5.42
C ALA A 135 -4.78 -12.94 4.85
N LEU A 136 -5.55 -12.16 5.62
CA LEU A 136 -6.80 -11.57 5.17
C LEU A 136 -6.65 -10.06 5.14
N THR A 137 -7.19 -9.41 4.12
CA THR A 137 -7.18 -7.95 3.98
C THR A 137 -8.60 -7.44 3.71
N TYR A 138 -8.97 -6.37 4.38
CA TYR A 138 -10.11 -5.54 4.03
C TYR A 138 -9.65 -4.10 3.91
N ALA A 139 -9.99 -3.45 2.81
CA ALA A 139 -9.69 -2.04 2.56
C ALA A 139 -10.93 -1.31 2.06
N THR A 140 -11.05 -0.03 2.40
CA THR A 140 -12.16 0.81 1.97
C THR A 140 -11.72 2.25 1.75
N PHE A 141 -12.10 2.82 0.61
CA PHE A 141 -11.97 4.26 0.34
C PHE A 141 -13.09 5.02 1.01
N PHE A 142 -12.76 6.01 1.84
CA PHE A 142 -13.75 6.73 2.63
C PHE A 142 -14.63 7.65 1.80
N ASP A 143 -14.08 8.21 0.72
CA ASP A 143 -14.78 9.17 -0.13
C ASP A 143 -15.67 8.47 -1.17
N ALA A 144 -15.16 7.42 -1.81
CA ALA A 144 -15.87 6.64 -2.81
C ALA A 144 -16.77 5.56 -2.20
N GLY A 145 -16.36 5.01 -1.04
CA GLY A 145 -17.03 3.86 -0.43
C GLY A 145 -16.66 2.52 -1.05
N SER A 146 -15.68 2.51 -1.98
CA SER A 146 -15.21 1.31 -2.68
C SER A 146 -14.46 0.38 -1.73
N ASN A 147 -14.72 -0.91 -1.85
CA ASN A 147 -14.19 -1.93 -0.94
C ASN A 147 -13.32 -2.93 -1.69
N TYR A 148 -12.29 -3.42 -1.00
CA TYR A 148 -11.45 -4.52 -1.45
C TYR A 148 -11.28 -5.54 -0.32
N ILE A 149 -11.45 -6.82 -0.65
CA ILE A 149 -11.27 -7.95 0.28
C ILE A 149 -10.34 -8.95 -0.37
N ALA A 150 -9.30 -9.36 0.34
CA ALA A 150 -8.39 -10.38 -0.18
C ALA A 150 -8.05 -11.44 0.85
N ALA A 151 -7.71 -12.62 0.34
CA ALA A 151 -7.08 -13.69 1.08
C ALA A 151 -5.80 -14.11 0.37
N GLY A 152 -4.71 -14.21 1.12
CA GLY A 152 -3.39 -14.62 0.63
C GLY A 152 -2.82 -15.75 1.44
N THR A 153 -1.92 -16.53 0.85
CA THR A 153 -1.12 -17.54 1.53
C THR A 153 0.18 -17.80 0.77
N SER A 154 1.24 -18.19 1.49
CA SER A 154 2.51 -18.60 0.89
C SER A 154 2.67 -20.10 0.99
N LEU A 155 2.97 -20.75 -0.13
CA LEU A 155 3.23 -22.19 -0.27
C LEU A 155 4.70 -22.38 -0.70
N GLY A 156 5.60 -22.41 0.26
CA GLY A 156 7.05 -22.35 -0.01
C GLY A 156 7.42 -20.97 -0.55
N ASP A 157 8.02 -20.94 -1.74
CA ASP A 157 8.44 -19.69 -2.40
C ASP A 157 7.35 -19.09 -3.32
N VAL A 158 6.14 -19.66 -3.31
CA VAL A 158 5.03 -19.21 -4.16
C VAL A 158 3.95 -18.57 -3.30
N ASP A 159 3.58 -17.36 -3.64
CA ASP A 159 2.48 -16.62 -3.04
C ASP A 159 1.23 -16.76 -3.90
N LEU A 160 0.11 -16.99 -3.25
CA LEU A 160 -1.22 -17.03 -3.87
C LEU A 160 -2.08 -15.93 -3.24
N THR A 161 -2.74 -15.12 -4.05
CA THR A 161 -3.74 -14.13 -3.60
C THR A 161 -5.02 -14.27 -4.42
N ILE A 162 -6.15 -14.12 -3.72
CA ILE A 162 -7.47 -14.00 -4.32
C ILE A 162 -8.09 -12.71 -3.76
N GLY A 163 -8.55 -11.83 -4.64
CA GLY A 163 -9.12 -10.52 -4.28
C GLY A 163 -10.47 -10.27 -4.92
N LEU A 164 -11.39 -9.71 -4.13
CA LEU A 164 -12.69 -9.19 -4.55
C LEU A 164 -12.71 -7.69 -4.34
N GLY A 165 -13.42 -6.97 -5.20
CA GLY A 165 -13.63 -5.54 -5.08
C GLY A 165 -14.99 -5.14 -5.59
N ASP A 166 -15.42 -3.92 -5.26
CA ASP A 166 -16.64 -3.31 -5.77
C ASP A 166 -16.35 -1.90 -6.30
N ASP A 167 -17.38 -1.23 -6.78
CA ASP A 167 -17.35 0.14 -7.30
C ASP A 167 -16.27 0.32 -8.38
N PHE A 168 -15.29 1.20 -8.19
CA PHE A 168 -14.26 1.47 -9.21
C PHE A 168 -13.32 0.28 -9.48
N TYR A 169 -13.31 -0.73 -8.62
CA TYR A 169 -12.49 -1.94 -8.81
C TYR A 169 -13.04 -2.87 -9.90
N THR A 170 -14.36 -2.81 -10.19
CA THR A 170 -15.03 -3.72 -11.12
C THR A 170 -15.66 -2.97 -12.28
N THR A 171 -15.93 -3.68 -13.36
CA THR A 171 -16.44 -3.09 -14.61
C THR A 171 -17.89 -2.63 -14.52
N ASP A 172 -18.69 -3.23 -13.63
CA ASP A 172 -20.12 -2.92 -13.42
C ASP A 172 -20.42 -2.25 -12.07
N GLY A 173 -19.41 -2.13 -11.20
CA GLY A 173 -19.52 -1.56 -9.86
C GLY A 173 -20.04 -2.53 -8.80
N ASP A 174 -20.47 -3.72 -9.17
CA ASP A 174 -20.89 -4.75 -8.22
C ASP A 174 -19.69 -5.50 -7.64
N MET A 175 -19.85 -6.13 -6.46
CA MET A 175 -18.80 -6.94 -5.84
C MET A 175 -18.43 -8.10 -6.75
N GLY A 176 -17.19 -8.13 -7.24
CA GLY A 176 -16.67 -9.09 -8.21
C GLY A 176 -15.29 -9.64 -7.86
N LEU A 177 -14.94 -10.79 -8.45
CA LEU A 177 -13.61 -11.37 -8.36
C LEU A 177 -12.69 -10.63 -9.35
N MET A 178 -11.74 -9.87 -8.82
CA MET A 178 -10.89 -9.01 -9.62
C MET A 178 -9.40 -9.40 -9.58
N GLU A 179 -9.01 -10.29 -8.69
CA GLU A 179 -7.62 -10.73 -8.60
C GLU A 179 -7.51 -12.22 -8.29
N ILE A 180 -6.75 -12.93 -9.11
CA ILE A 180 -6.15 -14.22 -8.83
C ILE A 180 -4.69 -14.09 -9.19
N SER A 181 -3.79 -14.12 -8.21
CA SER A 181 -2.36 -13.93 -8.47
C SER A 181 -1.51 -15.04 -7.91
N LEU A 182 -0.46 -15.38 -8.65
CA LEU A 182 0.64 -16.25 -8.26
C LEU A 182 1.93 -15.43 -8.32
N GLY A 183 2.58 -15.27 -7.17
CA GLY A 183 3.85 -14.59 -7.02
C GLY A 183 4.98 -15.59 -6.75
N TYR A 184 6.18 -15.24 -7.18
CA TYR A 184 7.41 -15.94 -6.84
C TYR A 184 8.54 -14.93 -6.68
N GLY A 185 9.29 -15.05 -5.58
CA GLY A 185 10.45 -14.21 -5.28
C GLY A 185 11.71 -15.05 -5.10
N LYS A 186 12.85 -14.50 -5.50
CA LYS A 186 14.15 -15.13 -5.28
C LYS A 186 15.28 -14.10 -5.27
N ASP A 187 16.20 -14.26 -4.33
CA ASP A 187 17.45 -13.53 -4.32
C ASP A 187 18.42 -14.06 -5.38
N ILE A 188 18.86 -13.16 -6.25
CA ILE A 188 19.92 -13.44 -7.23
C ILE A 188 21.24 -13.03 -6.60
N MET A 189 22.06 -14.00 -6.21
CA MET A 189 23.40 -13.74 -5.68
C MET A 189 24.29 -13.14 -6.78
N ILE A 190 24.73 -11.90 -6.59
CA ILE A 190 25.65 -11.20 -7.50
C ILE A 190 27.10 -11.36 -7.03
N THR A 191 27.32 -11.25 -5.71
CA THR A 191 28.60 -11.54 -5.05
C THR A 191 28.33 -12.34 -3.79
N GLU A 192 29.37 -12.72 -3.03
CA GLU A 192 29.22 -13.41 -1.75
C GLU A 192 28.49 -12.53 -0.71
N ASP A 193 28.61 -11.21 -0.82
CA ASP A 193 28.06 -10.24 0.13
C ASP A 193 26.87 -9.44 -0.40
N PHE A 194 26.48 -9.65 -1.68
CA PHE A 194 25.41 -8.87 -2.30
C PHE A 194 24.48 -9.76 -3.13
N SER A 195 23.19 -9.69 -2.81
CA SER A 195 22.10 -10.28 -3.60
C SER A 195 21.15 -9.21 -4.12
N LEU A 196 20.53 -9.49 -5.25
CA LEU A 196 19.50 -8.67 -5.85
C LEU A 196 18.18 -9.43 -5.75
N PRO A 197 17.23 -8.99 -4.92
CA PRO A 197 15.90 -9.57 -4.87
C PRO A 197 15.20 -9.40 -6.22
N ALA A 198 14.70 -10.51 -6.76
CA ALA A 198 13.95 -10.52 -8.02
C ALA A 198 12.60 -11.19 -7.79
N SER A 199 11.57 -10.68 -8.43
CA SER A 199 10.20 -11.17 -8.33
C SER A 199 9.57 -11.38 -9.69
N GLY A 200 8.57 -12.27 -9.73
CA GLY A 200 7.71 -12.46 -10.89
C GLY A 200 6.31 -12.82 -10.44
N SER A 201 5.30 -12.30 -11.10
CA SER A 201 3.89 -12.56 -10.77
C SER A 201 3.07 -12.80 -12.02
N LEU A 202 2.19 -13.77 -11.97
CA LEU A 202 1.11 -13.97 -12.93
C LEU A 202 -0.20 -13.55 -12.24
N ILE A 203 -0.86 -12.54 -12.79
CA ILE A 203 -2.05 -11.92 -12.23
C ILE A 203 -3.17 -12.01 -13.25
N TYR A 204 -4.31 -12.57 -12.86
CA TYR A 204 -5.52 -12.62 -13.67
C TYR A 204 -6.63 -11.83 -13.00
N ASN A 205 -7.22 -10.91 -13.75
CA ASN A 205 -8.42 -10.20 -13.36
C ASN A 205 -9.62 -10.79 -14.11
N PRO A 206 -10.46 -11.62 -13.46
CA PRO A 206 -11.61 -12.24 -14.11
C PRO A 206 -12.71 -11.25 -14.50
N ASP A 207 -12.89 -10.14 -13.75
CA ASP A 207 -13.90 -9.13 -14.02
C ASP A 207 -13.59 -8.38 -15.33
N ALA A 208 -12.34 -7.97 -15.53
CA ALA A 208 -11.91 -7.28 -16.74
C ALA A 208 -11.44 -8.23 -17.86
N ASP A 209 -11.42 -9.57 -17.63
CA ASP A 209 -10.83 -10.58 -18.52
C ASP A 209 -9.39 -10.22 -18.97
N GLN A 210 -8.56 -9.80 -18.00
CA GLN A 210 -7.19 -9.38 -18.27
C GLN A 210 -6.17 -10.23 -17.49
N MET A 211 -5.04 -10.49 -18.15
CA MET A 211 -3.94 -11.24 -17.56
C MET A 211 -2.64 -10.44 -17.66
N TYR A 212 -1.89 -10.38 -16.57
CA TYR A 212 -0.63 -9.68 -16.48
C TYR A 212 0.49 -10.63 -16.05
N LEU A 213 1.64 -10.51 -16.73
CA LEU A 213 2.89 -11.08 -16.29
C LEU A 213 3.80 -9.93 -15.89
N VAL A 214 4.20 -9.90 -14.62
CA VAL A 214 4.97 -8.81 -14.03
C VAL A 214 6.29 -9.35 -13.50
N PHE A 215 7.38 -8.66 -13.77
CA PHE A 215 8.71 -8.95 -13.24
C PHE A 215 9.27 -7.71 -12.57
N GLY A 216 10.05 -7.90 -11.50
CA GLY A 216 10.69 -6.82 -10.79
C GLY A 216 12.00 -7.21 -10.14
N ILE A 217 12.75 -6.18 -9.78
CA ILE A 217 13.92 -6.24 -8.92
C ILE A 217 13.80 -5.14 -7.86
N SER A 218 14.31 -5.42 -6.65
CA SER A 218 14.33 -4.46 -5.54
C SER A 218 15.77 -4.00 -5.26
N LEU A 219 15.92 -2.68 -4.94
CA LEU A 219 17.21 -2.00 -4.70
C LEU A 219 17.25 -1.41 -3.30
#